data_cb03f305fc9d76168ec48a30f9dd1b63
#
_entry.id   cb03f305fc9d76168ec48a30f9dd1b63
#
_cell.length_a   1.000
_cell.length_b   1.000
_cell.length_c   1.000
_cell.angle_alpha   90.00
_cell.angle_beta   90.00
_cell.angle_gamma   90.00
#
_symmetry.space_group_name_H-M   'P 1'
#
loop_
_entity.id
_entity.type
_entity.pdbx_description
1 polymer ?
#
loop_
_entity_poly.entity_id
_entity_poly.type
_entity_poly.pdbx_seq_one_letter_code
_entity_poly.pdbx_strand_id
1 'polypeptide(L)'
;MSDLLAQYKNDLWATHWGIEAASLTDDVATLKLPFREIQLNHPAGVVHGGVLATVMQDAGLLLVCQAYALAPKQAELLDMQISYISGTRDQEITITAQFSRKARRFAFIHAEITDESGRLIANSQVLFRTQAEKAPMQAEKRIYTTPNPLQLSDENNHPMANERFAPNLKERSGLEVTHITPCLAQVLMPLDPMYQDFRGQTANGVILHMADTAGVFGPFAYIDRPINAATVDFKMTFCEATESEELLATSTCINQNDNVMFSKVEVHSKPSGKLIAFGTQTFWLDL
;
A
#
# COMPACT_ATOMS: atom_id res chain seq x y z
N MET A 1 14.31 19.78 -11.39
CA MET A 1 14.87 18.54 -10.82
C MET A 1 15.21 18.68 -9.33
N SER A 2 15.90 19.77 -8.90
CA SER A 2 16.25 19.96 -7.49
C SER A 2 15.08 20.15 -6.54
N ASP A 3 13.96 20.66 -6.99
CA ASP A 3 12.81 21.02 -6.15
C ASP A 3 11.93 19.80 -5.79
N LEU A 4 11.59 18.93 -6.73
CA LEU A 4 10.75 17.76 -6.47
C LEU A 4 11.41 16.73 -5.53
N LEU A 5 12.70 16.43 -5.76
CA LEU A 5 13.45 15.55 -4.86
C LEU A 5 13.69 16.17 -3.50
N ALA A 6 13.83 17.52 -3.43
CA ALA A 6 13.92 18.23 -2.16
C ALA A 6 12.58 18.17 -1.38
N GLN A 7 11.45 18.29 -2.09
CA GLN A 7 10.13 18.12 -1.48
C GLN A 7 9.91 16.68 -0.98
N TYR A 8 10.30 15.67 -1.78
CA TYR A 8 10.15 14.26 -1.40
C TYR A 8 10.92 13.90 -0.11
N LYS A 9 12.05 14.57 0.17
CA LYS A 9 12.75 14.39 1.45
C LYS A 9 11.93 14.76 2.68
N ASN A 10 10.85 15.51 2.51
CA ASN A 10 9.92 15.89 3.58
C ASN A 10 8.72 14.93 3.67
N ASP A 11 8.70 13.85 2.89
CA ASP A 11 7.71 12.79 3.00
C ASP A 11 7.97 12.01 4.30
N LEU A 12 7.04 12.12 5.24
CA LEU A 12 7.22 11.55 6.57
C LEU A 12 7.13 10.03 6.56
N TRP A 13 6.22 9.48 5.71
CA TRP A 13 6.09 8.04 5.57
C TRP A 13 7.29 7.40 4.86
N ALA A 14 7.76 8.01 3.78
CA ALA A 14 8.98 7.57 3.10
C ALA A 14 10.21 7.65 4.02
N THR A 15 10.32 8.73 4.80
CA THR A 15 11.40 8.93 5.77
C THR A 15 11.38 7.87 6.87
N HIS A 16 10.19 7.53 7.37
CA HIS A 16 10.01 6.48 8.37
C HIS A 16 10.62 5.14 7.91
N TRP A 17 10.33 4.74 6.67
CA TRP A 17 10.90 3.52 6.09
C TRP A 17 12.34 3.66 5.61
N GLY A 18 12.85 4.87 5.50
CA GLY A 18 14.20 5.15 5.01
C GLY A 18 14.34 5.05 3.50
N ILE A 19 13.28 5.40 2.77
CA ILE A 19 13.29 5.44 1.31
C ILE A 19 14.15 6.62 0.84
N GLU A 20 15.05 6.36 -0.10
CA GLU A 20 15.97 7.35 -0.66
C GLU A 20 15.76 7.51 -2.16
N ALA A 21 15.64 8.75 -2.63
CA ALA A 21 15.62 9.02 -4.07
C ALA A 21 17.05 9.02 -4.62
N ALA A 22 17.34 8.10 -5.55
CA ALA A 22 18.66 7.94 -6.15
C ALA A 22 18.80 8.74 -7.45
N SER A 23 17.83 8.63 -8.35
CA SER A 23 17.83 9.39 -9.61
C SER A 23 16.43 9.63 -10.14
N LEU A 24 16.24 10.71 -10.89
CA LEU A 24 14.97 11.07 -11.51
C LEU A 24 15.23 11.76 -12.84
N THR A 25 14.67 11.19 -13.91
CA THR A 25 14.66 11.75 -15.27
C THR A 25 13.24 11.81 -15.80
N ASP A 26 13.03 12.27 -17.02
CA ASP A 26 11.71 12.29 -17.65
C ASP A 26 11.20 10.90 -18.09
N ASP A 27 12.05 9.88 -18.02
CA ASP A 27 11.73 8.53 -18.47
C ASP A 27 11.86 7.46 -17.38
N VAL A 28 12.70 7.71 -16.37
CA VAL A 28 13.01 6.73 -15.31
C VAL A 28 13.14 7.43 -13.96
N ALA A 29 12.53 6.85 -12.95
CA ALA A 29 12.77 7.16 -11.54
C ALA A 29 13.43 5.96 -10.85
N THR A 30 14.47 6.20 -10.05
CA THR A 30 15.13 5.19 -9.24
C THR A 30 15.11 5.59 -7.79
N LEU A 31 14.56 4.72 -6.95
CA LEU A 31 14.64 4.82 -5.50
C LEU A 31 15.48 3.70 -4.94
N LYS A 32 15.95 3.87 -3.72
CA LYS A 32 16.67 2.87 -2.93
C LYS A 32 15.98 2.71 -1.58
N LEU A 33 15.97 1.50 -1.10
CA LEU A 33 15.55 1.18 0.26
C LEU A 33 16.71 0.45 0.95
N PRO A 34 17.59 1.18 1.66
CA PRO A 34 18.57 0.59 2.53
C PRO A 34 17.91 -0.28 3.60
N PHE A 35 18.48 -1.40 3.91
CA PHE A 35 17.90 -2.32 4.88
C PHE A 35 17.81 -1.69 6.28
N ARG A 36 16.64 -1.88 6.91
CA ARG A 36 16.37 -1.57 8.33
C ARG A 36 15.47 -2.65 8.92
N GLU A 37 15.73 -3.08 10.14
CA GLU A 37 14.91 -4.10 10.83
C GLU A 37 13.42 -3.74 10.95
N ILE A 38 13.11 -2.45 11.03
CA ILE A 38 11.74 -1.95 11.09
C ILE A 38 10.90 -2.32 9.86
N GLN A 39 11.56 -2.57 8.70
CA GLN A 39 10.92 -2.93 7.43
C GLN A 39 10.46 -4.40 7.39
N LEU A 40 10.96 -5.23 8.30
CA LEU A 40 10.71 -6.66 8.26
C LEU A 40 9.28 -7.01 8.70
N ASN A 41 8.70 -7.96 8.01
CA ASN A 41 7.46 -8.59 8.42
C ASN A 41 7.77 -9.68 9.48
N HIS A 42 7.00 -9.71 10.56
CA HIS A 42 7.11 -10.75 11.58
C HIS A 42 5.98 -11.77 11.45
N PRO A 43 6.25 -13.08 11.55
CA PRO A 43 7.53 -13.73 11.88
C PRO A 43 8.40 -14.07 10.65
N ALA A 44 7.97 -13.77 9.42
CA ALA A 44 8.65 -14.23 8.19
C ALA A 44 10.08 -13.69 8.03
N GLY A 45 10.41 -12.55 8.65
CA GLY A 45 11.74 -11.96 8.60
C GLY A 45 12.16 -11.49 7.20
N VAL A 46 11.20 -11.13 6.35
CA VAL A 46 11.40 -10.52 5.03
C VAL A 46 10.81 -9.11 5.04
N VAL A 47 11.23 -8.27 4.10
CA VAL A 47 10.66 -6.92 3.96
C VAL A 47 9.16 -7.03 3.70
N HIS A 48 8.37 -6.24 4.44
CA HIS A 48 6.91 -6.26 4.39
C HIS A 48 6.39 -5.84 3.01
N GLY A 49 5.39 -6.56 2.47
CA GLY A 49 4.79 -6.28 1.16
C GLY A 49 4.27 -4.86 1.02
N GLY A 50 3.64 -4.32 2.06
CA GLY A 50 3.18 -2.93 2.09
C GLY A 50 4.30 -1.88 2.01
N VAL A 51 5.52 -2.19 2.50
CA VAL A 51 6.71 -1.33 2.32
C VAL A 51 7.14 -1.38 0.86
N LEU A 52 7.20 -2.58 0.25
CA LEU A 52 7.52 -2.75 -1.17
C LEU A 52 6.48 -2.02 -2.06
N ALA A 53 5.20 -2.08 -1.71
CA ALA A 53 4.15 -1.34 -2.39
C ALA A 53 4.35 0.18 -2.32
N THR A 54 4.72 0.69 -1.14
CA THR A 54 5.03 2.12 -0.93
C THR A 54 6.13 2.60 -1.88
N VAL A 55 7.29 1.93 -1.90
CA VAL A 55 8.43 2.40 -2.71
C VAL A 55 8.16 2.35 -4.21
N MET A 56 7.39 1.37 -4.69
CA MET A 56 7.00 1.30 -6.11
C MET A 56 6.04 2.42 -6.49
N GLN A 57 5.06 2.71 -5.64
CA GLN A 57 4.10 3.78 -5.84
C GLN A 57 4.81 5.14 -5.84
N ASP A 58 5.73 5.37 -4.91
CA ASP A 58 6.48 6.61 -4.79
C ASP A 58 7.38 6.85 -6.02
N ALA A 59 8.06 5.81 -6.50
CA ALA A 59 8.85 5.90 -7.71
C ALA A 59 7.99 6.30 -8.92
N GLY A 60 6.79 5.70 -9.05
CA GLY A 60 5.83 6.05 -10.07
C GLY A 60 5.32 7.49 -9.95
N LEU A 61 4.99 7.95 -8.74
CA LEU A 61 4.53 9.31 -8.46
C LEU A 61 5.58 10.35 -8.86
N LEU A 62 6.83 10.16 -8.42
CA LEU A 62 7.93 11.06 -8.75
C LEU A 62 8.17 11.14 -10.26
N LEU A 63 8.16 9.98 -10.94
CA LEU A 63 8.32 9.91 -12.38
C LEU A 63 7.23 10.67 -13.12
N VAL A 64 5.96 10.50 -12.71
CA VAL A 64 4.83 11.20 -13.32
C VAL A 64 4.93 12.71 -13.10
N CYS A 65 5.21 13.15 -11.88
CA CYS A 65 5.36 14.56 -11.57
C CYS A 65 6.48 15.21 -12.38
N GLN A 66 7.62 14.53 -12.53
CA GLN A 66 8.75 15.00 -13.31
C GLN A 66 8.40 15.09 -14.80
N ALA A 67 7.94 14.00 -15.40
CA ALA A 67 7.75 13.90 -16.85
C ALA A 67 6.61 14.76 -17.41
N TYR A 68 5.60 15.05 -16.59
CA TYR A 68 4.45 15.88 -16.98
C TYR A 68 4.53 17.29 -16.41
N ALA A 69 5.61 17.65 -15.71
CA ALA A 69 5.77 18.91 -15.00
C ALA A 69 4.57 19.26 -14.10
N LEU A 70 4.05 18.27 -13.39
CA LEU A 70 2.90 18.40 -12.50
C LEU A 70 3.33 18.78 -11.09
N ALA A 71 2.54 19.64 -10.45
CA ALA A 71 2.60 19.71 -8.99
C ALA A 71 2.16 18.35 -8.39
N PRO A 72 2.80 17.88 -7.30
CA PRO A 72 2.54 16.54 -6.78
C PRO A 72 1.07 16.20 -6.49
N LYS A 73 0.26 17.19 -6.07
CA LYS A 73 -1.19 17.04 -5.86
C LYS A 73 -2.00 16.80 -7.15
N GLN A 74 -1.41 17.03 -8.31
CA GLN A 74 -2.07 16.88 -9.60
C GLN A 74 -1.92 15.49 -10.21
N ALA A 75 -1.02 14.67 -9.64
CA ALA A 75 -0.85 13.26 -10.01
C ALA A 75 -1.67 12.40 -9.04
N GLU A 76 -2.77 11.83 -9.52
CA GLU A 76 -3.65 10.98 -8.72
C GLU A 76 -3.38 9.51 -9.03
N LEU A 77 -3.04 8.72 -8.02
CA LEU A 77 -2.99 7.26 -8.14
C LEU A 77 -4.41 6.73 -8.31
N LEU A 78 -4.63 5.91 -9.34
CA LEU A 78 -5.93 5.31 -9.62
C LEU A 78 -5.95 3.81 -9.36
N ASP A 79 -4.90 3.10 -9.76
CA ASP A 79 -4.83 1.65 -9.66
C ASP A 79 -3.38 1.19 -9.55
N MET A 80 -3.17 0.13 -8.80
CA MET A 80 -1.87 -0.51 -8.67
C MET A 80 -2.08 -2.02 -8.49
N GLN A 81 -1.35 -2.80 -9.29
CA GLN A 81 -1.25 -4.25 -9.11
C GLN A 81 0.21 -4.62 -8.89
N ILE A 82 0.47 -5.47 -7.93
CA ILE A 82 1.81 -5.91 -7.53
C ILE A 82 1.85 -7.44 -7.53
N SER A 83 2.90 -7.99 -8.14
CA SER A 83 3.25 -9.41 -8.02
C SER A 83 4.52 -9.52 -7.17
N TYR A 84 4.45 -10.20 -6.06
CA TYR A 84 5.57 -10.49 -5.16
C TYR A 84 6.21 -11.81 -5.57
N ILE A 85 7.46 -11.74 -6.03
CA ILE A 85 8.15 -12.86 -6.71
C ILE A 85 9.08 -13.59 -5.76
N SER A 86 9.81 -12.83 -4.92
CA SER A 86 10.71 -13.41 -3.93
C SER A 86 10.83 -12.52 -2.68
N GLY A 87 11.05 -13.16 -1.54
CA GLY A 87 11.36 -12.43 -0.31
C GLY A 87 12.78 -11.84 -0.35
N THR A 88 12.99 -10.74 0.35
CA THR A 88 14.31 -10.14 0.56
C THR A 88 14.50 -9.75 2.02
N ARG A 89 15.74 -9.80 2.49
CA ARG A 89 16.17 -9.41 3.83
C ARG A 89 17.65 -9.03 3.81
N ASP A 90 18.08 -8.29 4.80
CA ASP A 90 19.48 -8.02 5.12
C ASP A 90 20.30 -7.37 3.98
N GLN A 91 19.64 -6.70 3.03
CA GLN A 91 20.29 -6.04 1.90
C GLN A 91 19.49 -4.83 1.39
N GLU A 92 20.18 -3.91 0.74
CA GLU A 92 19.52 -2.81 0.02
C GLU A 92 18.76 -3.35 -1.18
N ILE A 93 17.61 -2.73 -1.47
CA ILE A 93 16.88 -2.98 -2.71
C ILE A 93 16.80 -1.72 -3.55
N THR A 94 16.79 -1.91 -4.86
CA THR A 94 16.66 -0.84 -5.85
C THR A 94 15.30 -0.95 -6.53
N ILE A 95 14.61 0.19 -6.62
CA ILE A 95 13.32 0.32 -7.26
C ILE A 95 13.50 1.16 -8.53
N THR A 96 13.08 0.62 -9.66
CA THR A 96 13.11 1.33 -10.95
C THR A 96 11.70 1.43 -11.50
N ALA A 97 11.22 2.65 -11.73
CA ALA A 97 9.95 2.92 -12.39
C ALA A 97 10.18 3.56 -13.75
N GLN A 98 9.44 3.07 -14.75
CA GLN A 98 9.48 3.58 -16.13
C GLN A 98 8.09 3.57 -16.76
N PHE A 99 7.90 4.38 -17.81
CA PHE A 99 6.62 4.38 -18.50
C PHE A 99 6.47 3.15 -19.38
N SER A 100 5.38 2.40 -19.18
CA SER A 100 4.84 1.50 -20.21
C SER A 100 4.14 2.30 -21.31
N ARG A 101 3.48 3.42 -20.92
CA ARG A 101 2.85 4.34 -21.86
C ARG A 101 2.66 5.73 -21.24
N LYS A 102 3.01 6.78 -21.98
CA LYS A 102 2.63 8.16 -21.70
C LYS A 102 1.38 8.52 -22.52
N ALA A 103 0.29 8.93 -21.88
CA ALA A 103 -0.91 9.43 -22.53
C ALA A 103 -1.33 10.77 -21.92
N ARG A 104 -2.18 11.54 -22.65
CA ARG A 104 -2.54 12.91 -22.22
C ARG A 104 -3.16 12.99 -20.82
N ARG A 105 -3.98 11.98 -20.44
CA ARG A 105 -4.76 11.97 -19.20
C ARG A 105 -4.32 10.93 -18.21
N PHE A 106 -3.50 10.00 -18.63
CA PHE A 106 -3.08 8.83 -17.85
C PHE A 106 -1.62 8.53 -18.10
N ALA A 107 -0.94 8.09 -17.06
CA ALA A 107 0.39 7.53 -17.11
C ALA A 107 0.32 6.06 -16.67
N PHE A 108 0.83 5.18 -17.51
CA PHE A 108 0.96 3.76 -17.22
C PHE A 108 2.42 3.50 -16.89
N ILE A 109 2.67 3.08 -15.66
CA ILE A 109 4.01 2.86 -15.11
C ILE A 109 4.21 1.38 -14.88
N HIS A 110 5.38 0.89 -15.25
CA HIS A 110 5.91 -0.37 -14.79
C HIS A 110 7.00 -0.08 -13.76
N ALA A 111 6.93 -0.71 -12.60
CA ALA A 111 7.97 -0.61 -11.60
C ALA A 111 8.46 -1.99 -11.18
N GLU A 112 9.77 -2.11 -10.96
CA GLU A 112 10.45 -3.33 -10.54
C GLU A 112 11.29 -3.06 -9.29
N ILE A 113 11.37 -4.06 -8.43
CA ILE A 113 12.29 -4.09 -7.31
C ILE A 113 13.31 -5.20 -7.55
N THR A 114 14.58 -4.86 -7.46
CA THR A 114 15.69 -5.81 -7.51
C THR A 114 16.55 -5.71 -6.27
N ASP A 115 17.15 -6.82 -5.87
CA ASP A 115 18.19 -6.86 -4.83
C ASP A 115 19.58 -6.53 -5.40
N GLU A 116 20.60 -6.52 -4.53
CA GLU A 116 21.99 -6.22 -4.91
C GLU A 116 22.57 -7.19 -5.93
N SER A 117 22.03 -8.39 -6.04
CA SER A 117 22.44 -9.38 -7.05
C SER A 117 21.75 -9.19 -8.40
N GLY A 118 20.76 -8.27 -8.50
CA GLY A 118 19.91 -8.08 -9.65
C GLY A 118 18.74 -9.05 -9.73
N ARG A 119 18.48 -9.85 -8.68
CA ARG A 119 17.33 -10.76 -8.61
C ARG A 119 16.05 -9.96 -8.45
N LEU A 120 15.02 -10.28 -9.23
CA LEU A 120 13.70 -9.65 -9.15
C LEU A 120 12.98 -10.06 -7.84
N ILE A 121 12.59 -9.07 -7.06
CA ILE A 121 11.87 -9.22 -5.80
C ILE A 121 10.37 -9.05 -6.03
N ALA A 122 9.97 -8.00 -6.74
CA ALA A 122 8.58 -7.70 -7.07
C ALA A 122 8.50 -6.86 -8.34
N ASN A 123 7.35 -6.89 -9.00
CA ASN A 123 7.01 -5.93 -10.05
C ASN A 123 5.60 -5.39 -9.88
N SER A 124 5.31 -4.26 -10.51
CA SER A 124 3.99 -3.65 -10.45
C SER A 124 3.61 -2.93 -11.74
N GLN A 125 2.29 -2.86 -11.96
CA GLN A 125 1.67 -1.95 -12.91
C GLN A 125 0.94 -0.87 -12.12
N VAL A 126 1.25 0.39 -12.39
CA VAL A 126 0.69 1.54 -11.67
C VAL A 126 0.06 2.50 -12.65
N LEU A 127 -1.16 2.93 -12.36
CA LEU A 127 -1.92 3.87 -13.20
C LEU A 127 -2.14 5.19 -12.46
N PHE A 128 -1.66 6.28 -13.05
CA PHE A 128 -1.92 7.64 -12.57
C PHE A 128 -2.80 8.42 -13.52
N ARG A 129 -3.66 9.28 -12.95
CA ARG A 129 -4.27 10.39 -13.67
C ARG A 129 -3.31 11.58 -13.70
N THR A 130 -3.14 12.20 -14.88
CA THR A 130 -2.14 13.24 -15.12
C THR A 130 -2.74 14.60 -15.48
N GLN A 131 -4.05 14.78 -15.31
CA GLN A 131 -4.71 16.07 -15.56
C GLN A 131 -5.09 16.79 -14.27
N ALA A 132 -4.57 18.02 -14.16
CA ALA A 132 -4.87 18.94 -13.06
C ALA A 132 -6.32 19.44 -13.03
N GLU A 133 -6.95 19.57 -14.18
CA GLU A 133 -8.31 20.10 -14.28
C GLU A 133 -9.31 18.94 -14.40
N LYS A 134 -10.08 18.74 -13.33
CA LYS A 134 -11.35 18.02 -13.43
C LYS A 134 -12.24 18.90 -14.29
N ALA A 135 -12.41 18.56 -15.58
CA ALA A 135 -13.48 19.14 -16.36
C ALA A 135 -14.78 19.05 -15.54
N PRO A 136 -15.52 20.14 -15.37
CA PRO A 136 -16.76 20.08 -14.61
C PRO A 136 -17.63 18.97 -15.22
N MET A 137 -17.84 17.90 -14.45
CA MET A 137 -18.78 16.89 -14.86
C MET A 137 -20.17 17.52 -14.80
N GLN A 138 -20.77 17.71 -15.96
CA GLN A 138 -22.17 18.13 -16.08
C GLN A 138 -23.16 17.05 -15.64
N ALA A 139 -22.70 15.82 -15.38
CA ALA A 139 -23.50 14.75 -14.82
C ALA A 139 -23.47 14.83 -13.28
N GLU A 140 -24.63 14.70 -12.67
CA GLU A 140 -24.73 14.50 -11.22
C GLU A 140 -23.76 13.40 -10.78
N LYS A 141 -22.92 13.71 -9.80
CA LYS A 141 -22.03 12.73 -9.19
C LYS A 141 -22.93 11.65 -8.59
N ARG A 142 -23.06 10.51 -9.24
CA ARG A 142 -23.75 9.36 -8.65
C ARG A 142 -22.97 8.92 -7.43
N ILE A 143 -23.47 9.26 -6.27
CA ILE A 143 -22.93 8.77 -5.01
C ILE A 143 -23.34 7.30 -4.91
N TYR A 144 -22.40 6.42 -5.16
CA TYR A 144 -22.57 5.02 -4.78
C TYR A 144 -22.40 4.97 -3.27
N THR A 145 -23.48 4.76 -2.54
CA THR A 145 -23.39 4.46 -1.12
C THR A 145 -22.80 3.07 -1.00
N THR A 146 -21.53 3.00 -0.62
CA THR A 146 -20.98 1.75 -0.12
C THR A 146 -21.61 1.44 1.24
N PRO A 147 -21.88 0.17 1.55
CA PRO A 147 -22.28 -0.20 2.90
C PRO A 147 -21.28 0.36 3.91
N ASN A 148 -21.77 0.87 5.05
CA ASN A 148 -20.89 1.27 6.14
C ASN A 148 -19.95 0.12 6.49
N PRO A 149 -18.68 0.41 6.84
CA PRO A 149 -17.76 -0.61 7.30
C PRO A 149 -18.42 -1.41 8.43
N LEU A 150 -18.28 -2.72 8.38
CA LEU A 150 -18.80 -3.63 9.38
C LEU A 150 -18.35 -3.17 10.78
N GLN A 151 -19.31 -2.79 11.62
CA GLN A 151 -19.05 -2.60 13.04
C GLN A 151 -19.05 -3.98 13.70
N LEU A 152 -17.89 -4.39 14.17
CA LEU A 152 -17.70 -5.69 14.80
C LEU A 152 -17.61 -5.51 16.31
N SER A 153 -18.17 -6.46 17.06
CA SER A 153 -18.06 -6.45 18.51
C SER A 153 -16.73 -7.09 18.93
N ASP A 154 -16.11 -6.57 19.98
CA ASP A 154 -14.83 -7.09 20.52
C ASP A 154 -14.93 -8.53 21.08
N GLU A 155 -16.15 -9.03 21.31
CA GLU A 155 -16.41 -10.31 21.96
C GLU A 155 -15.92 -11.54 21.19
N ASN A 156 -15.61 -11.41 19.89
CA ASN A 156 -15.17 -12.50 19.02
C ASN A 156 -13.76 -12.28 18.46
N ASN A 157 -12.95 -11.45 19.11
CA ASN A 157 -11.64 -11.15 18.59
C ASN A 157 -10.67 -12.32 18.82
N HIS A 158 -10.00 -12.76 17.75
CA HIS A 158 -9.03 -13.87 17.83
C HIS A 158 -7.82 -13.47 18.70
N PRO A 159 -7.29 -14.38 19.56
CA PRO A 159 -6.13 -14.07 20.43
C PRO A 159 -4.92 -13.47 19.69
N MET A 160 -4.71 -13.84 18.42
CA MET A 160 -3.64 -13.26 17.59
C MET A 160 -3.71 -11.73 17.47
N ALA A 161 -4.90 -11.13 17.62
CA ALA A 161 -5.03 -9.69 17.61
C ALA A 161 -4.25 -9.02 18.75
N ASN A 162 -4.18 -9.68 19.90
CA ASN A 162 -3.62 -9.11 21.13
C ASN A 162 -2.20 -9.56 21.44
N GLU A 163 -1.76 -10.74 20.96
CA GLU A 163 -0.58 -11.38 21.52
C GLU A 163 0.68 -11.29 20.67
N ARG A 164 0.61 -11.31 19.35
CA ARG A 164 1.81 -11.51 18.53
C ARG A 164 1.99 -10.51 17.39
N PHE A 165 0.95 -10.19 16.69
CA PHE A 165 1.03 -9.36 15.48
C PHE A 165 0.68 -7.89 15.73
N ALA A 166 -0.32 -7.62 16.54
CA ALA A 166 -0.79 -6.27 16.81
C ALA A 166 0.27 -5.38 17.49
N PRO A 167 0.99 -5.83 18.54
CA PRO A 167 2.03 -5.01 19.14
C PRO A 167 3.15 -4.67 18.16
N ASN A 168 3.57 -5.64 17.36
CA ASN A 168 4.65 -5.51 16.40
C ASN A 168 4.28 -4.54 15.25
N LEU A 169 3.05 -4.64 14.73
CA LEU A 169 2.54 -3.73 13.71
C LEU A 169 2.50 -2.30 14.25
N LYS A 170 1.96 -2.11 15.45
CA LYS A 170 1.87 -0.79 16.10
C LYS A 170 3.26 -0.18 16.33
N GLU A 171 4.20 -0.95 16.83
CA GLU A 171 5.58 -0.49 17.07
C GLU A 171 6.28 -0.07 15.79
N ARG A 172 6.08 -0.80 14.68
CA ARG A 172 6.78 -0.60 13.42
C ARG A 172 6.15 0.47 12.53
N SER A 173 4.83 0.49 12.45
CA SER A 173 4.10 1.33 11.51
C SER A 173 3.09 2.28 12.15
N GLY A 174 2.87 2.17 13.46
CA GLY A 174 1.82 2.91 14.17
C GLY A 174 0.39 2.44 13.87
N LEU A 175 0.20 1.51 12.94
CA LEU A 175 -1.12 0.96 12.60
C LEU A 175 -1.63 0.03 13.72
N GLU A 176 -2.93 0.00 13.91
CA GLU A 176 -3.55 -0.76 14.99
C GLU A 176 -4.47 -1.86 14.44
N VAL A 177 -4.26 -3.08 14.88
CA VAL A 177 -5.24 -4.15 14.62
C VAL A 177 -6.40 -3.98 15.59
N THR A 178 -7.59 -3.72 15.05
CA THR A 178 -8.79 -3.54 15.87
C THR A 178 -9.63 -4.79 15.96
N HIS A 179 -9.55 -5.67 14.95
CA HIS A 179 -10.32 -6.89 14.93
C HIS A 179 -9.65 -7.96 14.05
N ILE A 180 -9.64 -9.21 14.54
CA ILE A 180 -9.28 -10.39 13.75
C ILE A 180 -10.23 -11.54 14.12
N THR A 181 -10.83 -12.15 13.12
CA THR A 181 -11.52 -13.42 13.21
C THR A 181 -11.10 -14.28 12.03
N PRO A 182 -11.38 -15.60 12.03
CA PRO A 182 -11.18 -16.39 10.83
C PRO A 182 -11.82 -15.74 9.60
N CYS A 183 -11.02 -15.47 8.58
CA CYS A 183 -11.42 -14.83 7.32
C CYS A 183 -11.90 -13.37 7.41
N LEU A 184 -11.68 -12.67 8.51
CA LEU A 184 -11.95 -11.24 8.61
C LEU A 184 -10.90 -10.54 9.48
N ALA A 185 -10.42 -9.37 9.01
CA ALA A 185 -9.53 -8.52 9.81
C ALA A 185 -9.82 -7.05 9.60
N GLN A 186 -9.59 -6.25 10.64
CA GLN A 186 -9.63 -4.79 10.56
C GLN A 186 -8.34 -4.18 11.08
N VAL A 187 -7.81 -3.22 10.33
CA VAL A 187 -6.62 -2.43 10.66
C VAL A 187 -6.99 -0.95 10.62
N LEU A 188 -6.74 -0.27 11.72
CA LEU A 188 -6.94 1.16 11.88
C LEU A 188 -5.64 1.92 11.62
N MET A 189 -5.71 2.96 10.83
CA MET A 189 -4.72 4.01 10.76
C MET A 189 -5.23 5.16 11.66
N PRO A 190 -4.61 5.39 12.83
CA PRO A 190 -4.98 6.52 13.67
C PRO A 190 -4.58 7.85 13.03
N LEU A 191 -5.08 8.96 13.55
CA LEU A 191 -4.66 10.27 13.10
C LEU A 191 -3.25 10.59 13.63
N ASP A 192 -2.25 10.57 12.74
CA ASP A 192 -0.87 10.92 13.07
C ASP A 192 -0.21 11.65 11.89
N PRO A 193 0.54 12.73 12.12
CA PRO A 193 1.29 13.43 11.07
C PRO A 193 2.26 12.53 10.29
N MET A 194 2.77 11.44 10.88
CA MET A 194 3.70 10.53 10.22
C MET A 194 3.15 9.89 8.95
N TYR A 195 1.81 9.84 8.81
CA TYR A 195 1.15 9.27 7.64
C TYR A 195 0.96 10.26 6.49
N GLN A 196 1.43 11.49 6.64
CA GLN A 196 1.39 12.49 5.58
C GLN A 196 2.56 12.33 4.63
N ASP A 197 2.25 12.41 3.35
CA ASP A 197 3.25 12.52 2.31
C ASP A 197 3.69 14.00 2.11
N PHE A 198 4.67 14.20 1.23
CA PHE A 198 5.17 15.54 0.89
C PHE A 198 4.13 16.43 0.19
N ARG A 199 2.96 15.90 -0.15
CA ARG A 199 1.80 16.64 -0.66
C ARG A 199 0.91 17.19 0.46
N GLY A 200 1.13 16.78 1.70
CA GLY A 200 0.29 17.07 2.86
C GLY A 200 -1.05 16.32 2.83
N GLN A 201 -1.08 15.16 2.17
CA GLN A 201 -2.20 14.22 2.14
C GLN A 201 -1.80 12.93 2.87
N THR A 202 -2.76 12.08 3.20
CA THR A 202 -2.42 10.73 3.63
C THR A 202 -1.64 10.03 2.52
N ALA A 203 -0.46 9.52 2.83
CA ALA A 203 0.39 8.82 1.88
C ALA A 203 -0.33 7.59 1.31
N ASN A 204 -0.36 7.44 -0.01
CA ASN A 204 -0.93 6.24 -0.64
C ASN A 204 -0.24 4.96 -0.16
N GLY A 205 1.06 5.06 0.17
CA GLY A 205 1.84 3.96 0.74
C GLY A 205 1.29 3.45 2.06
N VAL A 206 0.75 4.32 2.92
CA VAL A 206 0.07 3.89 4.17
C VAL A 206 -1.18 3.09 3.84
N ILE A 207 -1.98 3.55 2.87
CA ILE A 207 -3.21 2.87 2.43
C ILE A 207 -2.87 1.47 1.89
N LEU A 208 -1.82 1.37 1.08
CA LEU A 208 -1.32 0.08 0.58
C LEU A 208 -0.83 -0.81 1.72
N HIS A 209 -0.07 -0.26 2.68
CA HIS A 209 0.47 -1.01 3.80
C HIS A 209 -0.62 -1.56 4.72
N MET A 210 -1.60 -0.73 5.10
CA MET A 210 -2.71 -1.18 5.95
C MET A 210 -3.62 -2.19 5.25
N ALA A 211 -3.83 -2.05 3.94
CA ALA A 211 -4.64 -2.96 3.15
C ALA A 211 -3.96 -4.32 2.97
N ASP A 212 -2.65 -4.35 2.66
CA ASP A 212 -1.86 -5.59 2.61
C ASP A 212 -1.88 -6.30 3.96
N THR A 213 -1.69 -5.58 5.05
CA THR A 213 -1.73 -6.10 6.41
C THR A 213 -3.10 -6.71 6.77
N ALA A 214 -4.19 -5.98 6.51
CA ALA A 214 -5.54 -6.48 6.77
C ALA A 214 -5.83 -7.74 5.95
N GLY A 215 -5.41 -7.77 4.67
CA GLY A 215 -5.61 -8.89 3.77
C GLY A 215 -4.92 -10.18 4.21
N VAL A 216 -3.85 -10.07 4.98
CA VAL A 216 -3.08 -11.20 5.52
C VAL A 216 -3.68 -11.75 6.82
N PHE A 217 -4.15 -10.88 7.71
CA PHE A 217 -4.56 -11.31 9.06
C PHE A 217 -5.81 -12.18 9.10
N GLY A 218 -6.78 -11.96 8.22
CA GLY A 218 -7.95 -12.83 8.11
C GLY A 218 -7.59 -14.28 7.77
N PRO A 219 -6.80 -14.53 6.69
CA PRO A 219 -6.22 -15.82 6.38
C PRO A 219 -5.40 -16.46 7.51
N PHE A 220 -4.55 -15.69 8.17
CA PHE A 220 -3.75 -16.18 9.29
C PHE A 220 -4.61 -16.71 10.46
N ALA A 221 -5.67 -15.97 10.80
CA ALA A 221 -6.58 -16.39 11.89
C ALA A 221 -7.37 -17.65 11.55
N TYR A 222 -7.58 -17.92 10.25
CA TYR A 222 -8.26 -19.14 9.81
C TYR A 222 -7.43 -20.41 10.04
N ILE A 223 -6.10 -20.31 10.00
CA ILE A 223 -5.21 -21.49 9.98
C ILE A 223 -4.65 -21.85 11.36
N ASP A 224 -4.81 -20.99 12.36
CA ASP A 224 -4.33 -21.17 13.76
C ASP A 224 -2.80 -21.45 13.90
N ARG A 225 -2.09 -21.75 12.81
CA ARG A 225 -0.62 -21.99 12.79
C ARG A 225 0.02 -21.62 11.46
N PRO A 226 0.25 -20.35 11.15
CA PRO A 226 1.00 -20.01 9.95
C PRO A 226 2.47 -20.43 10.11
N ILE A 227 2.93 -21.38 9.33
CA ILE A 227 4.33 -21.82 9.33
C ILE A 227 5.13 -20.94 8.37
N ASN A 228 4.70 -20.86 7.12
CA ASN A 228 5.17 -19.92 6.11
C ASN A 228 3.98 -19.41 5.33
N ALA A 229 4.01 -18.12 4.99
CA ALA A 229 2.93 -17.53 4.24
C ALA A 229 3.40 -16.26 3.55
N ALA A 230 2.85 -15.95 2.39
CA ALA A 230 3.22 -14.77 1.62
C ALA A 230 2.04 -14.24 0.79
N THR A 231 1.94 -12.93 0.71
CA THR A 231 1.18 -12.29 -0.37
C THR A 231 1.89 -12.57 -1.68
N VAL A 232 1.19 -13.10 -2.68
CA VAL A 232 1.74 -13.39 -4.01
C VAL A 232 1.25 -12.39 -5.05
N ASP A 233 0.04 -11.87 -4.89
CA ASP A 233 -0.51 -10.81 -5.75
C ASP A 233 -1.40 -9.89 -4.91
N PHE A 234 -1.33 -8.59 -5.19
CA PHE A 234 -2.06 -7.56 -4.49
C PHE A 234 -2.48 -6.47 -5.45
N LYS A 235 -3.77 -6.19 -5.52
CA LYS A 235 -4.34 -5.15 -6.35
C LYS A 235 -5.17 -4.19 -5.55
N MET A 236 -4.94 -2.86 -5.73
CA MET A 236 -5.71 -1.79 -5.12
C MET A 236 -6.14 -0.75 -6.15
N THR A 237 -7.40 -0.35 -6.07
CA THR A 237 -8.00 0.76 -6.82
C THR A 237 -8.32 1.90 -5.86
N PHE A 238 -7.88 3.10 -6.16
CA PHE A 238 -8.06 4.29 -5.36
C PHE A 238 -9.26 5.09 -5.88
N CYS A 239 -10.22 5.33 -5.02
CA CYS A 239 -11.46 6.04 -5.35
C CYS A 239 -11.34 7.54 -5.14
N GLU A 240 -10.67 7.93 -4.07
CA GLU A 240 -10.49 9.33 -3.68
C GLU A 240 -9.16 9.53 -2.93
N ALA A 241 -8.57 10.71 -3.12
CA ALA A 241 -7.49 11.15 -2.25
C ALA A 241 -8.09 11.52 -0.88
N THR A 242 -7.38 11.24 0.19
CA THR A 242 -7.80 11.58 1.55
C THR A 242 -6.85 12.60 2.16
N GLU A 243 -7.42 13.58 2.85
CA GLU A 243 -6.67 14.46 3.74
C GLU A 243 -6.36 13.70 5.05
N SER A 244 -5.67 14.34 5.98
CA SER A 244 -5.33 13.70 7.27
C SER A 244 -6.58 13.36 8.06
N GLU A 245 -6.98 12.09 8.04
CA GLU A 245 -8.11 11.53 8.77
C GLU A 245 -7.84 10.07 9.18
N GLU A 246 -8.60 9.55 10.13
CA GLU A 246 -8.53 8.13 10.49
C GLU A 246 -9.09 7.26 9.37
N LEU A 247 -8.35 6.20 9.00
CA LEU A 247 -8.80 5.22 8.01
C LEU A 247 -8.95 3.84 8.64
N LEU A 248 -9.90 3.06 8.13
CA LEU A 248 -10.14 1.68 8.54
C LEU A 248 -10.08 0.76 7.32
N ALA A 249 -9.10 -0.12 7.28
CA ALA A 249 -9.06 -1.22 6.32
C ALA A 249 -9.82 -2.41 6.88
N THR A 250 -10.73 -2.97 6.08
CA THR A 250 -11.46 -4.19 6.40
C THR A 250 -11.20 -5.23 5.31
N SER A 251 -10.68 -6.38 5.70
CA SER A 251 -10.47 -7.52 4.81
C SER A 251 -11.46 -8.63 5.12
N THR A 252 -11.96 -9.29 4.06
CA THR A 252 -12.79 -10.50 4.14
C THR A 252 -12.27 -11.54 3.16
N CYS A 253 -12.17 -12.80 3.59
CA CYS A 253 -11.85 -13.90 2.67
C CYS A 253 -13.01 -14.11 1.70
N ILE A 254 -12.68 -14.28 0.42
CA ILE A 254 -13.66 -14.58 -0.63
C ILE A 254 -13.77 -16.08 -0.83
N ASN A 255 -12.63 -16.76 -0.92
CA ASN A 255 -12.53 -18.19 -1.19
C ASN A 255 -11.15 -18.72 -0.81
N GLN A 256 -11.05 -20.05 -0.76
CA GLN A 256 -9.80 -20.79 -0.60
C GLN A 256 -9.72 -21.88 -1.67
N ASN A 257 -8.54 -22.06 -2.24
CA ASN A 257 -8.22 -23.15 -3.16
C ASN A 257 -6.92 -23.82 -2.69
N ASP A 258 -7.02 -24.97 -2.06
CA ASP A 258 -5.93 -25.66 -1.37
C ASP A 258 -5.22 -24.72 -0.38
N ASN A 259 -3.96 -24.41 -0.64
CA ASN A 259 -3.13 -23.54 0.17
C ASN A 259 -3.09 -22.07 -0.33
N VAL A 260 -4.02 -21.66 -1.21
CA VAL A 260 -4.16 -20.28 -1.68
C VAL A 260 -5.47 -19.70 -1.19
N MET A 261 -5.40 -18.54 -0.55
CA MET A 261 -6.56 -17.78 -0.10
C MET A 261 -6.71 -16.47 -0.88
N PHE A 262 -7.96 -16.11 -1.12
CA PHE A 262 -8.34 -14.89 -1.82
C PHE A 262 -9.11 -13.98 -0.86
N SER A 263 -8.66 -12.75 -0.71
CA SER A 263 -9.28 -11.75 0.15
C SER A 263 -9.72 -10.54 -0.66
N LYS A 264 -10.81 -9.91 -0.22
CA LYS A 264 -11.22 -8.57 -0.61
C LYS A 264 -10.84 -7.61 0.51
N VAL A 265 -10.31 -6.47 0.15
CA VAL A 265 -9.97 -5.40 1.10
C VAL A 265 -10.67 -4.12 0.71
N GLU A 266 -11.24 -3.42 1.68
CA GLU A 266 -11.83 -2.08 1.53
C GLU A 266 -11.23 -1.15 2.58
N VAL A 267 -10.84 0.05 2.17
CA VAL A 267 -10.34 1.10 3.06
C VAL A 267 -11.35 2.24 3.08
N HIS A 268 -11.86 2.55 4.25
CA HIS A 268 -12.84 3.60 4.45
C HIS A 268 -12.30 4.71 5.35
N SER A 269 -12.72 5.93 5.08
CA SER A 269 -12.64 7.02 6.05
C SER A 269 -13.50 6.67 7.26
N LYS A 270 -12.91 6.62 8.45
CA LYS A 270 -13.64 6.28 9.67
C LYS A 270 -14.65 7.35 10.06
N PRO A 271 -14.33 8.68 9.95
CA PRO A 271 -15.31 9.73 10.28
C PRO A 271 -16.48 9.80 9.31
N SER A 272 -16.25 9.64 8.00
CA SER A 272 -17.29 9.85 6.98
C SER A 272 -17.92 8.56 6.44
N GLY A 273 -17.31 7.40 6.69
CA GLY A 273 -17.69 6.12 6.09
C GLY A 273 -17.41 6.01 4.58
N LYS A 274 -16.72 6.98 3.99
CA LYS A 274 -16.48 7.07 2.56
C LYS A 274 -15.44 6.04 2.12
N LEU A 275 -15.69 5.34 1.01
CA LEU A 275 -14.72 4.43 0.43
C LEU A 275 -13.56 5.20 -0.19
N ILE A 276 -12.36 4.96 0.32
CA ILE A 276 -11.10 5.57 -0.14
C ILE A 276 -10.41 4.69 -1.18
N ALA A 277 -10.31 3.39 -0.89
CA ALA A 277 -9.70 2.42 -1.78
C ALA A 277 -10.30 1.03 -1.57
N PHE A 278 -10.20 0.18 -2.59
CA PHE A 278 -10.58 -1.22 -2.47
C PHE A 278 -9.69 -2.09 -3.36
N GLY A 279 -9.64 -3.39 -3.04
CA GLY A 279 -8.82 -4.29 -3.82
C GLY A 279 -8.99 -5.74 -3.46
N THR A 280 -8.10 -6.55 -4.01
CA THR A 280 -8.04 -7.99 -3.80
C THR A 280 -6.60 -8.41 -3.49
N GLN A 281 -6.47 -9.49 -2.74
CA GLN A 281 -5.20 -10.07 -2.38
C GLN A 281 -5.25 -11.58 -2.56
N THR A 282 -4.19 -12.13 -3.13
CA THR A 282 -3.93 -13.56 -3.20
C THR A 282 -2.82 -13.88 -2.21
N PHE A 283 -3.11 -14.79 -1.31
CA PHE A 283 -2.23 -15.15 -0.21
C PHE A 283 -1.95 -16.65 -0.23
N TRP A 284 -0.67 -17.02 -0.24
CA TRP A 284 -0.21 -18.40 -0.21
C TRP A 284 0.16 -18.83 1.21
N LEU A 285 -0.15 -20.05 1.54
CA LEU A 285 0.05 -20.66 2.85
C LEU A 285 0.80 -21.98 2.68
N ASP A 286 1.87 -22.15 3.44
CA ASP A 286 2.56 -23.43 3.57
C ASP A 286 1.91 -24.17 4.76
N LEU A 287 1.04 -25.12 4.42
CA LEU A 287 0.23 -25.89 5.39
C LEU A 287 0.98 -27.11 5.93
#